data_e8e70e342439ed4b41e3761d5d79d3a5
#
_entry.id   e8e70e342439ed4b41e3761d5d79d3a5
#
_cell.length_a   1.000
_cell.length_b   1.000
_cell.length_c   1.000
_cell.angle_alpha   90.00
_cell.angle_beta   90.00
_cell.angle_gamma   90.00
#
_symmetry.space_group_name_H-M   'P 1'
#
loop_
_entity.id
_entity.type
_entity.pdbx_description
1 polymer ?
#
loop_
_entity_poly.entity_id
_entity_poly.type
_entity_poly.pdbx_seq_one_letter_code
_entity_poly.pdbx_strand_id
1 'polypeptide(L)'
;STSEIGISASATATRTGIQWTHKLTASADYRRANGVTSRERYFAGYEPRYEFDPRGFAYGLAQFERDTSIGYDERYTASVGVGYKLIVSKPVDLSADIGPSVRHVKYLIGERETKLGVRGSMALAWRASPTLTFKQTASGYAETDVYTLNSLTSLETKVSTRWSAAFSYNVQYESETVLEARDFDTLSRLTLTYDF
;
A
#
# COMPACT_ATOMS: atom_id res chain seq x y z
N SER A 1 -20.50 11.31 -27.93
CA SER A 1 -19.09 11.00 -27.64
C SER A 1 -18.85 11.13 -26.12
N THR A 2 -18.48 10.06 -25.51
CA THR A 2 -18.12 10.02 -24.08
C THR A 2 -16.71 10.56 -23.98
N SER A 3 -16.48 11.66 -23.25
CA SER A 3 -15.13 12.15 -22.96
C SER A 3 -14.74 11.72 -21.54
N GLU A 4 -13.67 10.95 -21.43
CA GLU A 4 -13.09 10.56 -20.15
C GLU A 4 -11.64 11.09 -20.09
N ILE A 5 -11.31 11.73 -18.97
CA ILE A 5 -9.96 12.20 -18.68
C ILE A 5 -9.55 11.56 -17.35
N GLY A 6 -8.41 10.85 -17.35
CA GLY A 6 -7.82 10.27 -16.15
C GLY A 6 -6.37 10.70 -16.01
N ILE A 7 -5.97 11.10 -14.80
CA ILE A 7 -4.60 11.41 -14.43
C ILE A 7 -4.26 10.59 -13.18
N SER A 8 -3.15 9.86 -13.24
CA SER A 8 -2.65 9.06 -12.14
C SER A 8 -1.15 9.30 -11.98
N ALA A 9 -0.72 9.59 -10.75
CA ALA A 9 0.67 9.77 -10.40
C ALA A 9 0.97 9.03 -9.10
N SER A 10 2.17 8.45 -8.99
CA SER A 10 2.66 7.85 -7.75
C SER A 10 4.16 8.03 -7.60
N ALA A 11 4.60 8.25 -6.36
CA ALA A 11 6.00 8.37 -6.01
C ALA A 11 6.29 7.58 -4.73
N THR A 12 7.45 6.92 -4.70
CA THR A 12 7.97 6.27 -3.50
C THR A 12 9.42 6.65 -3.34
N ALA A 13 9.77 7.14 -2.15
CA ALA A 13 11.14 7.44 -1.79
C ALA A 13 11.54 6.57 -0.60
N THR A 14 12.67 5.88 -0.71
CA THR A 14 13.21 5.05 0.38
C THR A 14 14.64 5.49 0.68
N ARG A 15 14.92 5.79 1.96
CA ARG A 15 16.25 6.07 2.45
C ARG A 15 16.63 5.01 3.49
N THR A 16 17.65 4.23 3.17
CA THR A 16 18.17 3.18 4.06
C THR A 16 19.48 3.65 4.67
N GLY A 17 19.55 3.69 6.00
CA GLY A 17 20.75 3.89 6.78
C GLY A 17 21.23 2.57 7.39
N ILE A 18 22.09 2.63 8.41
CA ILE A 18 22.65 1.44 9.07
C ILE A 18 21.57 0.68 9.85
N GLN A 19 20.76 1.41 10.63
CA GLN A 19 19.68 0.83 11.46
C GLN A 19 18.30 1.36 11.07
N TRP A 20 18.23 2.50 10.36
CA TRP A 20 16.99 3.16 10.02
C TRP A 20 16.69 3.03 8.53
N THR A 21 15.47 2.65 8.22
CA THR A 21 14.90 2.76 6.88
C THR A 21 13.68 3.67 6.96
N HIS A 22 13.64 4.67 6.11
CA HIS A 22 12.51 5.59 5.98
C HIS A 22 11.89 5.41 4.61
N LYS A 23 10.59 5.12 4.56
CA LYS A 23 9.84 5.00 3.32
C LYS A 23 8.72 6.03 3.30
N LEU A 24 8.69 6.82 2.25
CA LEU A 24 7.64 7.77 1.93
C LEU A 24 6.93 7.30 0.67
N THR A 25 5.61 7.31 0.67
CA THR A 25 4.80 6.97 -0.49
C THR A 25 3.75 8.05 -0.69
N ALA A 26 3.53 8.49 -1.91
CA ALA A 26 2.45 9.39 -2.26
C ALA A 26 1.82 8.93 -3.58
N SER A 27 0.51 9.03 -3.70
CA SER A 27 -0.19 8.80 -4.96
C SER A 27 -1.42 9.69 -5.08
N ALA A 28 -1.75 10.00 -6.33
CA ALA A 28 -2.96 10.73 -6.71
C ALA A 28 -3.58 10.03 -7.92
N ASP A 29 -4.88 9.81 -7.90
CA ASP A 29 -5.66 9.25 -9.01
C ASP A 29 -6.93 10.10 -9.15
N TYR A 30 -7.06 10.77 -10.28
CA TYR A 30 -8.20 11.62 -10.61
C TYR A 30 -8.78 11.19 -11.94
N ARG A 31 -10.09 10.96 -11.99
CA ARG A 31 -10.83 10.65 -13.22
C ARG A 31 -12.09 11.49 -13.31
N ARG A 32 -12.35 11.97 -14.50
CA ARG A 32 -13.54 12.72 -14.85
C ARG A 32 -14.16 12.14 -16.11
N ALA A 33 -15.42 11.74 -16.04
CA ALA A 33 -16.19 11.23 -17.17
C ALA A 33 -17.39 12.13 -17.41
N ASN A 34 -17.59 12.57 -18.64
CA ASN A 34 -18.73 13.43 -19.04
C ASN A 34 -18.92 14.68 -18.16
N GLY A 35 -17.83 15.29 -17.72
CA GLY A 35 -17.89 16.49 -16.89
C GLY A 35 -18.11 16.22 -15.38
N VAL A 36 -18.33 14.98 -14.98
CA VAL A 36 -18.51 14.55 -13.58
C VAL A 36 -17.26 13.84 -13.08
N THR A 37 -16.77 14.18 -11.88
CA THR A 37 -15.66 13.47 -11.24
C THR A 37 -16.13 12.07 -10.86
N SER A 38 -15.51 11.05 -11.46
CA SER A 38 -15.83 9.64 -11.23
C SER A 38 -14.87 8.96 -10.24
N ARG A 39 -13.68 9.52 -10.05
CA ARG A 39 -12.70 9.07 -9.07
C ARG A 39 -11.83 10.22 -8.59
N GLU A 40 -11.66 10.33 -7.30
CA GLU A 40 -10.74 11.25 -6.65
C GLU A 40 -10.12 10.54 -5.46
N ARG A 41 -8.84 10.13 -5.61
CA ARG A 41 -8.10 9.44 -4.57
C ARG A 41 -6.74 10.09 -4.37
N TYR A 42 -6.42 10.40 -3.13
CA TYR A 42 -5.11 10.86 -2.68
C TYR A 42 -4.62 9.99 -1.54
N PHE A 43 -3.35 9.64 -1.60
CA PHE A 43 -2.71 8.85 -0.56
C PHE A 43 -1.34 9.44 -0.23
N ALA A 44 -1.01 9.51 1.05
CA ALA A 44 0.32 9.81 1.55
C ALA A 44 0.64 8.86 2.72
N GLY A 45 1.84 8.31 2.74
CA GLY A 45 2.27 7.37 3.78
C GLY A 45 3.72 7.56 4.15
N TYR A 46 4.01 7.44 5.44
CA TYR A 46 5.36 7.44 6.00
C TYR A 46 5.52 6.20 6.88
N GLU A 47 6.56 5.41 6.61
CA GLU A 47 6.88 4.18 7.31
C GLU A 47 8.35 4.18 7.72
N PRO A 48 8.70 4.65 8.93
CA PRO A 48 10.01 4.46 9.52
C PRO A 48 10.14 3.03 10.07
N ARG A 49 11.31 2.45 9.91
CA ARG A 49 11.69 1.15 10.44
C ARG A 49 13.05 1.24 11.11
N TYR A 50 13.16 0.70 12.32
CA TYR A 50 14.38 0.62 13.09
C TYR A 50 14.80 -0.84 13.29
N GLU A 51 15.96 -1.23 12.80
CA GLU A 51 16.52 -2.56 12.95
C GLU A 51 17.36 -2.61 14.24
N PHE A 52 16.83 -3.24 15.29
CA PHE A 52 17.51 -3.41 16.57
C PHE A 52 18.30 -4.71 16.66
N ASP A 53 18.05 -5.65 15.74
CA ASP A 53 18.66 -6.97 15.62
C ASP A 53 18.82 -7.34 14.14
N PRO A 54 19.74 -8.23 13.71
CA PRO A 54 19.84 -8.68 12.32
C PRO A 54 18.53 -9.17 11.70
N ARG A 55 17.59 -9.66 12.52
CA ARG A 55 16.29 -10.12 12.08
C ARG A 55 15.11 -9.34 12.66
N GLY A 56 15.29 -8.76 13.85
CA GLY A 56 14.25 -8.01 14.58
C GLY A 56 14.20 -6.54 14.17
N PHE A 57 13.00 -5.98 14.06
CA PHE A 57 12.79 -4.57 13.80
C PHE A 57 11.55 -4.02 14.50
N ALA A 58 11.58 -2.74 14.79
CA ALA A 58 10.40 -1.96 15.14
C ALA A 58 9.98 -1.10 13.94
N TYR A 59 8.70 -0.83 13.81
CA TYR A 59 8.18 0.06 12.77
C TYR A 59 7.21 1.08 13.34
N GLY A 60 7.09 2.19 12.63
CA GLY A 60 6.01 3.13 12.74
C GLY A 60 5.29 3.24 11.39
N LEU A 61 4.03 3.62 11.40
CA LEU A 61 3.23 3.90 10.21
C LEU A 61 2.37 5.12 10.46
N ALA A 62 2.37 6.06 9.52
CA ALA A 62 1.42 7.16 9.47
C ALA A 62 0.92 7.27 8.02
N GLN A 63 -0.39 7.23 7.82
CA GLN A 63 -1.01 7.29 6.50
C GLN A 63 -2.16 8.29 6.50
N PHE A 64 -2.29 8.99 5.40
CA PHE A 64 -3.43 9.79 5.03
C PHE A 64 -4.00 9.25 3.72
N GLU A 65 -5.30 9.12 3.67
CA GLU A 65 -6.03 8.74 2.47
C GLU A 65 -7.30 9.56 2.35
N ARG A 66 -7.59 9.99 1.13
CA ARG A 66 -8.87 10.50 0.70
C ARG A 66 -9.32 9.67 -0.48
N ASP A 67 -10.48 9.09 -0.41
CA ASP A 67 -11.07 8.31 -1.52
C ASP A 67 -12.57 8.51 -1.53
N THR A 68 -13.01 9.44 -2.39
CA THR A 68 -14.43 9.79 -2.51
C THR A 68 -15.25 8.68 -3.18
N SER A 69 -14.60 7.74 -3.89
CA SER A 69 -15.29 6.63 -4.56
C SER A 69 -15.76 5.54 -3.61
N ILE A 70 -15.15 5.44 -2.43
CA ILE A 70 -15.54 4.50 -1.36
C ILE A 70 -16.14 5.19 -0.13
N GLY A 71 -16.44 6.50 -0.24
CA GLY A 71 -17.14 7.23 0.78
C GLY A 71 -16.28 7.93 1.84
N TYR A 72 -14.94 7.93 1.69
CA TYR A 72 -14.03 8.58 2.63
C TYR A 72 -13.64 9.99 2.16
N ASP A 73 -14.00 11.00 2.98
CA ASP A 73 -13.49 12.37 2.82
C ASP A 73 -12.06 12.46 3.34
N GLU A 74 -11.79 11.89 4.51
CA GLU A 74 -10.45 11.83 5.10
C GLU A 74 -10.32 10.55 5.92
N ARG A 75 -9.19 9.85 5.77
CA ARG A 75 -8.82 8.69 6.59
C ARG A 75 -7.37 8.82 7.05
N TYR A 76 -7.16 8.86 8.34
CA TYR A 76 -5.85 8.87 8.99
C TYR A 76 -5.63 7.54 9.66
N THR A 77 -4.49 6.90 9.41
CA THR A 77 -4.12 5.65 10.05
C THR A 77 -2.74 5.80 10.67
N ALA A 78 -2.60 5.43 11.94
CA ALA A 78 -1.32 5.32 12.60
C ALA A 78 -1.16 3.92 13.22
N SER A 79 0.05 3.38 13.17
CA SER A 79 0.40 2.10 13.80
C SER A 79 1.85 2.11 14.23
N VAL A 80 2.15 1.40 15.29
CA VAL A 80 3.50 1.08 15.73
C VAL A 80 3.58 -0.39 16.06
N GLY A 81 4.71 -1.02 15.89
CA GLY A 81 4.81 -2.43 16.18
C GLY A 81 6.21 -2.99 16.00
N VAL A 82 6.27 -4.30 16.06
CA VAL A 82 7.50 -5.07 15.88
C VAL A 82 7.33 -6.07 14.75
N GLY A 83 8.43 -6.40 14.14
CA GLY A 83 8.46 -7.37 13.07
C GLY A 83 9.73 -8.22 13.10
N TYR A 84 9.71 -9.26 12.30
CA TYR A 84 10.79 -10.22 12.21
C TYR A 84 11.03 -10.66 10.77
N LYS A 85 12.30 -10.76 10.37
CA LYS A 85 12.73 -11.33 9.10
C LYS A 85 12.73 -12.86 9.23
N LEU A 86 11.68 -13.51 8.78
CA LEU A 86 11.46 -14.95 8.91
C LEU A 86 12.45 -15.74 8.04
N ILE A 87 12.68 -15.26 6.81
CA ILE A 87 13.63 -15.82 5.86
C ILE A 87 14.53 -14.69 5.37
N VAL A 88 15.84 -14.91 5.46
CA VAL A 88 16.88 -14.03 4.92
C VAL A 88 17.84 -14.89 4.12
N SER A 89 17.63 -14.96 2.83
CA SER A 89 18.48 -15.72 1.91
C SER A 89 18.63 -15.00 0.58
N LYS A 90 19.65 -15.38 -0.21
CA LYS A 90 19.85 -14.74 -1.52
C LYS A 90 18.66 -14.86 -2.47
N PRO A 91 17.94 -16.01 -2.58
CA PRO A 91 16.77 -16.08 -3.44
C PRO A 91 15.48 -15.55 -2.78
N VAL A 92 15.36 -15.62 -1.44
CA VAL A 92 14.08 -15.33 -0.75
C VAL A 92 14.31 -14.48 0.48
N ASP A 93 13.60 -13.37 0.56
CA ASP A 93 13.43 -12.55 1.76
C ASP A 93 11.96 -12.56 2.16
N LEU A 94 11.66 -12.93 3.40
CA LEU A 94 10.32 -12.92 3.98
C LEU A 94 10.35 -12.25 5.34
N SER A 95 9.50 -11.25 5.53
CA SER A 95 9.32 -10.60 6.82
C SER A 95 7.84 -10.47 7.15
N ALA A 96 7.54 -10.44 8.44
CA ALA A 96 6.21 -10.16 8.95
C ALA A 96 6.30 -9.17 10.10
N ASP A 97 5.26 -8.39 10.30
CA ASP A 97 5.13 -7.45 11.42
C ASP A 97 3.69 -7.42 11.95
N ILE A 98 3.56 -6.99 13.21
CA ILE A 98 2.29 -6.83 13.89
C ILE A 98 2.39 -5.70 14.92
N GLY A 99 1.29 -5.00 15.12
CA GLY A 99 1.21 -3.96 16.14
C GLY A 99 -0.17 -3.33 16.26
N PRO A 100 -0.42 -2.59 17.35
CA PRO A 100 -1.63 -1.81 17.51
C PRO A 100 -1.75 -0.73 16.44
N SER A 101 -2.97 -0.40 16.08
CA SER A 101 -3.31 0.65 15.12
C SER A 101 -4.47 1.49 15.61
N VAL A 102 -4.47 2.74 15.20
CA VAL A 102 -5.59 3.65 15.33
C VAL A 102 -5.95 4.20 13.95
N ARG A 103 -7.23 4.23 13.65
CA ARG A 103 -7.76 4.77 12.41
C ARG A 103 -8.82 5.80 12.73
N HIS A 104 -8.68 7.00 12.18
CA HIS A 104 -9.68 8.06 12.25
C HIS A 104 -10.22 8.29 10.85
N VAL A 105 -11.53 8.15 10.69
CA VAL A 105 -12.24 8.28 9.42
C VAL A 105 -13.25 9.40 9.52
N LYS A 106 -13.30 10.24 8.49
CA LYS A 106 -14.37 11.19 8.23
C LYS A 106 -15.03 10.78 6.91
N TYR A 107 -16.29 10.44 7.00
CA TYR A 107 -17.10 10.05 5.85
C TYR A 107 -17.66 11.28 5.11
N LEU A 108 -17.97 11.10 3.82
CA LEU A 108 -18.61 12.16 3.01
C LEU A 108 -19.96 12.63 3.56
N ILE A 109 -20.66 11.79 4.30
CA ILE A 109 -21.92 12.12 5.00
C ILE A 109 -21.71 12.97 6.26
N GLY A 110 -20.45 13.30 6.61
CA GLY A 110 -20.09 14.14 7.74
C GLY A 110 -19.86 13.39 9.06
N GLU A 111 -20.16 12.12 9.13
CA GLU A 111 -19.86 11.28 10.30
C GLU A 111 -18.36 11.09 10.48
N ARG A 112 -17.93 10.99 11.74
CA ARG A 112 -16.54 10.76 12.12
C ARG A 112 -16.46 9.58 13.07
N GLU A 113 -15.49 8.73 12.84
CA GLU A 113 -15.27 7.56 13.66
C GLU A 113 -13.79 7.38 13.96
N THR A 114 -13.48 6.90 15.17
CA THR A 114 -12.12 6.50 15.53
C THR A 114 -12.16 5.06 16.00
N LYS A 115 -11.45 4.20 15.28
CA LYS A 115 -11.35 2.76 15.58
C LYS A 115 -9.95 2.42 16.06
N LEU A 116 -9.89 1.61 17.11
CA LEU A 116 -8.67 0.96 17.57
C LEU A 116 -8.65 -0.46 17.04
N GLY A 117 -7.48 -0.93 16.67
CA GLY A 117 -7.34 -2.26 16.11
C GLY A 117 -5.92 -2.77 16.16
N VAL A 118 -5.71 -3.86 15.43
CA VAL A 118 -4.40 -4.47 15.21
C VAL A 118 -4.10 -4.46 13.73
N ARG A 119 -2.90 -4.05 13.37
CA ARG A 119 -2.35 -4.18 12.02
C ARG A 119 -1.38 -5.35 11.99
N GLY A 120 -1.48 -6.19 10.96
CA GLY A 120 -0.46 -7.16 10.60
C GLY A 120 -0.03 -6.97 9.16
N SER A 121 1.26 -7.21 8.85
CA SER A 121 1.70 -7.24 7.47
C SER A 121 2.75 -8.33 7.20
N MET A 122 2.87 -8.69 5.95
CA MET A 122 3.85 -9.64 5.45
C MET A 122 4.42 -9.14 4.13
N ALA A 123 5.74 -9.24 3.96
CA ALA A 123 6.43 -8.90 2.73
C ALA A 123 7.34 -10.04 2.30
N LEU A 124 7.13 -10.54 1.09
CA LEU A 124 7.94 -11.55 0.43
C LEU A 124 8.61 -10.93 -0.81
N ALA A 125 9.90 -11.15 -0.94
CA ALA A 125 10.63 -10.93 -2.18
C ALA A 125 11.35 -12.21 -2.57
N TRP A 126 11.05 -12.73 -3.76
CA TRP A 126 11.67 -13.93 -4.32
C TRP A 126 12.36 -13.60 -5.65
N ARG A 127 13.68 -13.66 -5.64
CA ARG A 127 14.52 -13.51 -6.82
C ARG A 127 14.60 -14.84 -7.54
N ALA A 128 13.63 -15.12 -8.42
CA ALA A 128 13.50 -16.38 -9.14
C ALA A 128 14.65 -16.58 -10.14
N SER A 129 15.21 -15.46 -10.68
CA SER A 129 16.40 -15.46 -11.53
C SER A 129 17.16 -14.13 -11.39
N PRO A 130 18.34 -13.96 -12.00
CA PRO A 130 19.06 -12.68 -12.01
C PRO A 130 18.27 -11.53 -12.62
N THR A 131 17.27 -11.84 -13.43
CA THR A 131 16.43 -10.85 -14.12
C THR A 131 14.99 -10.80 -13.63
N LEU A 132 14.50 -11.81 -12.89
CA LEU A 132 13.11 -11.95 -12.51
C LEU A 132 12.95 -11.94 -10.99
N THR A 133 12.15 -10.98 -10.48
CA THR A 133 11.80 -10.86 -9.07
C THR A 133 10.30 -10.87 -8.90
N PHE A 134 9.82 -11.77 -8.07
CA PHE A 134 8.44 -11.77 -7.57
C PHE A 134 8.39 -11.09 -6.21
N LYS A 135 7.43 -10.18 -6.02
CA LYS A 135 7.18 -9.51 -4.74
C LYS A 135 5.73 -9.66 -4.36
N GLN A 136 5.49 -9.96 -3.11
CA GLN A 136 4.15 -10.02 -2.52
C GLN A 136 4.16 -9.24 -1.22
N THR A 137 3.27 -8.26 -1.09
CA THR A 137 3.02 -7.58 0.18
C THR A 137 1.55 -7.77 0.52
N ALA A 138 1.28 -8.20 1.73
CA ALA A 138 -0.06 -8.29 2.26
C ALA A 138 -0.11 -7.53 3.59
N SER A 139 -1.17 -6.78 3.83
CA SER A 139 -1.43 -6.12 5.11
C SER A 139 -2.90 -6.21 5.45
N GLY A 140 -3.19 -6.33 6.74
CA GLY A 140 -4.54 -6.38 7.26
C GLY A 140 -4.69 -5.51 8.50
N TYR A 141 -5.88 -4.97 8.66
CA TYR A 141 -6.34 -4.28 9.86
C TYR A 141 -7.54 -5.03 10.40
N ALA A 142 -7.49 -5.40 11.66
CA ALA A 142 -8.62 -5.97 12.39
C ALA A 142 -9.06 -4.96 13.45
N GLU A 143 -10.24 -4.42 13.29
CA GLU A 143 -10.92 -3.50 14.18
C GLU A 143 -12.16 -4.20 14.76
N THR A 144 -12.88 -3.60 15.72
CA THR A 144 -13.96 -4.28 16.43
C THR A 144 -14.99 -4.90 15.49
N ASP A 145 -15.37 -4.21 14.42
CA ASP A 145 -16.43 -4.65 13.50
C ASP A 145 -16.00 -4.64 12.03
N VAL A 146 -14.76 -4.23 11.74
CA VAL A 146 -14.28 -4.02 10.36
C VAL A 146 -12.94 -4.72 10.14
N TYR A 147 -12.85 -5.42 9.02
CA TYR A 147 -11.60 -6.01 8.53
C TYR A 147 -11.25 -5.37 7.20
N THR A 148 -10.02 -4.87 7.11
CA THR A 148 -9.47 -4.37 5.84
C THR A 148 -8.28 -5.24 5.47
N LEU A 149 -8.25 -5.75 4.24
CA LEU A 149 -7.12 -6.49 3.69
C LEU A 149 -6.63 -5.79 2.42
N ASN A 150 -5.32 -5.68 2.29
CA ASN A 150 -4.67 -5.18 1.10
C ASN A 150 -3.58 -6.15 0.67
N SER A 151 -3.56 -6.51 -0.60
CA SER A 151 -2.59 -7.43 -1.18
C SER A 151 -2.05 -6.85 -2.48
N LEU A 152 -0.74 -6.68 -2.56
CA LEU A 152 -0.03 -6.22 -3.74
C LEU A 152 0.93 -7.31 -4.20
N THR A 153 0.64 -7.86 -5.36
CA THR A 153 1.52 -8.80 -6.07
C THR A 153 2.25 -8.05 -7.19
N SER A 154 3.55 -8.22 -7.31
CA SER A 154 4.36 -7.62 -8.36
C SER A 154 5.32 -8.63 -8.96
N LEU A 155 5.40 -8.64 -10.28
CA LEU A 155 6.39 -9.40 -11.04
C LEU A 155 7.25 -8.40 -11.81
N GLU A 156 8.53 -8.32 -11.43
CA GLU A 156 9.49 -7.39 -12.00
C GLU A 156 10.52 -8.15 -12.83
N THR A 157 10.77 -7.71 -14.06
CA THR A 157 11.77 -8.31 -14.94
C THR A 157 12.69 -7.25 -15.54
N LYS A 158 13.99 -7.54 -15.55
CA LYS A 158 14.98 -6.77 -16.33
C LYS A 158 14.93 -7.25 -17.78
N VAL A 159 14.49 -6.37 -18.68
CA VAL A 159 14.43 -6.64 -20.12
C VAL A 159 15.80 -6.41 -20.77
N SER A 160 16.54 -5.41 -20.25
CA SER A 160 17.91 -5.12 -20.65
C SER A 160 18.69 -4.45 -19.52
N THR A 161 19.92 -4.01 -19.76
CA THR A 161 20.71 -3.25 -18.76
C THR A 161 20.09 -1.91 -18.37
N ARG A 162 19.21 -1.36 -19.21
CA ARG A 162 18.57 -0.05 -19.00
C ARG A 162 17.05 -0.12 -18.89
N TRP A 163 16.43 -1.22 -19.28
CA TRP A 163 14.98 -1.37 -19.28
C TRP A 163 14.54 -2.44 -18.30
N SER A 164 13.58 -2.11 -17.47
CA SER A 164 12.84 -3.03 -16.63
C SER A 164 11.33 -2.88 -16.82
N ALA A 165 10.63 -4.00 -16.73
CA ALA A 165 9.18 -4.03 -16.79
C ALA A 165 8.65 -4.62 -15.48
N ALA A 166 7.55 -4.08 -14.98
CA ALA A 166 6.86 -4.59 -13.81
C ALA A 166 5.36 -4.70 -14.08
N PHE A 167 4.81 -5.86 -13.81
CA PHE A 167 3.38 -6.07 -13.71
C PHE A 167 2.99 -6.10 -12.23
N SER A 168 2.01 -5.31 -11.82
CA SER A 168 1.50 -5.32 -10.46
C SER A 168 -0.02 -5.50 -10.44
N TYR A 169 -0.48 -6.26 -9.46
CA TYR A 169 -1.89 -6.53 -9.19
C TYR A 169 -2.18 -6.23 -7.72
N ASN A 170 -3.02 -5.25 -7.48
CA ASN A 170 -3.47 -4.87 -6.14
C ASN A 170 -4.89 -5.34 -5.92
N VAL A 171 -5.15 -5.91 -4.75
CA VAL A 171 -6.48 -6.29 -4.28
C VAL A 171 -6.70 -5.64 -2.94
N GLN A 172 -7.77 -4.90 -2.80
CA GLN A 172 -8.23 -4.33 -1.54
C GLN A 172 -9.61 -4.91 -1.21
N TYR A 173 -9.74 -5.38 0.01
CA TYR A 173 -10.99 -5.87 0.57
C TYR A 173 -11.33 -5.08 1.83
N GLU A 174 -12.58 -4.70 1.98
CA GLU A 174 -13.10 -4.04 3.18
C GLU A 174 -14.45 -4.67 3.52
N SER A 175 -14.58 -5.18 4.76
CA SER A 175 -15.78 -5.93 5.18
C SER A 175 -17.00 -5.05 5.42
N GLU A 176 -16.81 -3.73 5.56
CA GLU A 176 -17.89 -2.77 5.76
C GLU A 176 -17.67 -1.57 4.86
N THR A 177 -18.55 -1.37 3.89
CA THR A 177 -18.56 -0.22 3.00
C THR A 177 -19.80 0.62 3.23
N VAL A 178 -19.63 1.93 3.41
CA VAL A 178 -20.71 2.89 3.76
C VAL A 178 -21.67 3.16 2.58
N LEU A 179 -21.19 2.91 1.38
CA LEU A 179 -22.01 2.98 0.17
C LEU A 179 -22.03 1.56 -0.39
N GLU A 180 -23.12 0.99 -0.82
CA GLU A 180 -23.27 -0.32 -1.48
C GLU A 180 -22.14 -0.60 -2.50
N ALA A 181 -20.92 -0.16 -2.16
CA ALA A 181 -19.68 -0.33 -2.88
C ALA A 181 -19.26 -1.80 -2.77
N ARG A 182 -18.61 -2.29 -3.78
CA ARG A 182 -18.12 -3.68 -3.82
C ARG A 182 -17.08 -3.87 -2.70
N ASP A 183 -17.19 -4.96 -1.98
CA ASP A 183 -16.23 -5.37 -0.92
C ASP A 183 -14.80 -5.54 -1.46
N PHE A 184 -14.64 -5.67 -2.77
CA PHE A 184 -13.37 -5.84 -3.47
C PHE A 184 -13.11 -4.74 -4.49
N ASP A 185 -11.96 -4.08 -4.37
CA ASP A 185 -11.37 -3.23 -5.41
C ASP A 185 -10.09 -3.88 -5.94
N THR A 186 -9.92 -3.88 -7.25
CA THR A 186 -8.76 -4.48 -7.91
C THR A 186 -8.16 -3.51 -8.90
N LEU A 187 -6.82 -3.42 -8.89
CA LEU A 187 -6.08 -2.57 -9.83
C LEU A 187 -4.91 -3.34 -10.42
N SER A 188 -4.90 -3.48 -11.74
CA SER A 188 -3.74 -3.99 -12.49
C SER A 188 -2.96 -2.83 -13.10
N ARG A 189 -1.64 -2.88 -13.01
CA ARG A 189 -0.75 -1.88 -13.60
C ARG A 189 0.43 -2.55 -14.28
N LEU A 190 0.74 -2.08 -15.49
CA LEU A 190 2.00 -2.38 -16.18
C LEU A 190 2.88 -1.14 -16.16
N THR A 191 4.12 -1.29 -15.70
CA THR A 191 5.10 -0.21 -15.60
C THR A 191 6.33 -0.57 -16.43
N LEU A 192 6.80 0.35 -17.23
CA LEU A 192 8.07 0.25 -17.93
C LEU A 192 9.01 1.34 -17.39
N THR A 193 10.19 0.93 -16.92
CA THR A 193 11.17 1.84 -16.32
C THR A 193 12.43 1.85 -17.17
N TYR A 194 12.96 3.04 -17.38
CA TYR A 194 14.26 3.25 -18.05
C TYR A 194 15.23 3.88 -17.05
N ASP A 195 16.40 3.26 -16.90
CA ASP A 195 17.51 3.74 -16.08
C ASP A 195 18.52 4.47 -16.97
N PHE A 196 18.81 5.73 -16.64
CA PHE A 196 19.73 6.61 -17.40
C PHE A 196 21.19 6.36 -17.09
#